data_b0a1de7661d0f6fe958c8afc6960438d
#
_entry.id   b0a1de7661d0f6fe958c8afc6960438d
#
_cell.length_a   1.000
_cell.length_b   1.000
_cell.length_c   1.000
_cell.angle_alpha   90.00
_cell.angle_beta   90.00
_cell.angle_gamma   90.00
#
_symmetry.space_group_name_H-M   'P 1'
#
loop_
_entity.id
_entity.type
_entity.pdbx_description
1 polymer ?
#
loop_
_entity_poly.entity_id
_entity_poly.type
_entity_poly.pdbx_seq_one_letter_code
_entity_poly.pdbx_strand_id
1 'polypeptide(L)'
;VQVNNIDYMQFENLHICHAHDSENNTDPEGIYITGTSGNITFRGCKVYDIKNDCPLVDAKGDWRSAHAILVLGTDDNTPIRNLLIEKCEIFEIHSSTSEAFTLAGNVVDFTIQDNEVHDVENIGIIIAGGDNLNPKGDISVNYARNGVVRRNKVYRCTHEKSQDYWSQSVSNGGAIGIYLCGNGNTIVEQNEVFECDRGIGLCSESYKLQTKDCIVRDNFVYNNFRTGIYMGAYLGFDGLSTKNCYVVNNTLFNNNLKGGQLDGTNNYLKVNDRDNSSEGEIRLSELCEENVIANNIIYAVSDRDIFIRKYTTSGKNNYIGGNIYFSPTKKNHKWMWDGKEYTDFSAWQAV
;
A
#
# COMPACT_ATOMS: atom_id res chain seq x y z
N VAL A 1 10.98 14.38 15.79
CA VAL A 1 12.26 13.72 16.14
C VAL A 1 13.07 13.52 14.86
N GLN A 2 14.30 14.04 14.84
CA GLN A 2 15.18 13.88 13.69
C GLN A 2 16.38 12.99 14.06
N VAL A 3 16.65 11.98 13.22
CA VAL A 3 17.80 11.07 13.34
C VAL A 3 18.57 11.12 12.02
N ASN A 4 19.82 11.61 12.08
CA ASN A 4 20.64 11.81 10.89
C ASN A 4 22.09 11.41 11.17
N ASN A 5 22.60 10.42 10.46
CA ASN A 5 23.96 9.89 10.63
C ASN A 5 24.25 9.43 12.07
N ILE A 6 23.31 8.73 12.68
CA ILE A 6 23.38 8.23 14.06
C ILE A 6 23.19 6.74 14.05
N ASP A 7 24.02 6.04 14.85
CA ASP A 7 23.89 4.60 15.10
C ASP A 7 23.56 4.32 16.57
N TYR A 8 22.87 3.18 16.81
CA TYR A 8 22.62 2.62 18.14
C TYR A 8 21.77 3.52 19.04
N MET A 9 20.65 4.02 18.52
CA MET A 9 19.69 4.80 19.30
C MET A 9 18.40 4.03 19.52
N GLN A 10 17.87 4.15 20.72
CA GLN A 10 16.59 3.60 21.12
C GLN A 10 15.70 4.69 21.72
N PHE A 11 14.49 4.81 21.19
CA PHE A 11 13.46 5.75 21.64
C PHE A 11 12.28 4.94 22.15
N GLU A 12 11.89 5.15 23.39
CA GLU A 12 10.82 4.38 24.02
C GLU A 12 9.75 5.27 24.65
N ASN A 13 8.50 4.88 24.46
CA ASN A 13 7.34 5.47 25.11
C ASN A 13 7.21 7.00 24.93
N LEU A 14 7.64 7.53 23.80
CA LEU A 14 7.51 8.93 23.46
C LEU A 14 6.12 9.23 22.88
N HIS A 15 5.60 10.40 23.20
CA HIS A 15 4.48 11.01 22.48
C HIS A 15 5.04 12.09 21.55
N ILE A 16 4.89 11.88 20.26
CA ILE A 16 5.38 12.76 19.19
C ILE A 16 4.15 13.26 18.43
N CYS A 17 3.86 14.53 18.56
CA CYS A 17 2.60 15.07 18.04
C CYS A 17 2.70 16.57 17.76
N HIS A 18 1.64 17.09 17.11
CA HIS A 18 1.48 18.51 16.80
C HIS A 18 2.57 19.06 15.85
N ALA A 19 3.09 18.23 14.93
CA ALA A 19 3.88 18.74 13.83
C ALA A 19 2.92 19.24 12.74
N HIS A 20 2.69 20.53 12.76
CA HIS A 20 1.76 21.20 11.86
C HIS A 20 2.47 22.18 10.96
N ASP A 21 2.03 22.28 9.72
CA ASP A 21 2.42 23.33 8.79
C ASP A 21 1.17 23.85 8.04
N SER A 22 1.26 25.03 7.51
CA SER A 22 0.20 25.68 6.72
C SER A 22 0.74 26.28 5.42
N GLU A 23 1.94 25.89 5.01
CA GLU A 23 2.57 26.36 3.79
C GLU A 23 2.54 25.29 2.71
N ASN A 24 2.45 25.70 1.45
CA ASN A 24 2.61 24.82 0.31
C ASN A 24 4.04 24.30 0.20
N ASN A 25 4.18 23.11 -0.35
CA ASN A 25 5.47 22.48 -0.62
C ASN A 25 6.31 22.26 0.65
N THR A 26 5.66 22.02 1.77
CA THR A 26 6.27 21.62 3.04
C THR A 26 5.78 20.25 3.45
N ASP A 27 6.54 19.59 4.28
CA ASP A 27 6.34 18.21 4.70
C ASP A 27 6.63 18.06 6.20
N PRO A 28 5.66 18.36 7.08
CA PRO A 28 5.85 18.17 8.51
C PRO A 28 5.97 16.68 8.85
N GLU A 29 7.02 16.33 9.60
CA GLU A 29 7.26 14.96 10.04
C GLU A 29 7.27 14.83 11.57
N GLY A 30 6.66 13.77 12.08
CA GLY A 30 6.79 13.38 13.49
C GLY A 30 8.18 12.80 13.78
N ILE A 31 8.59 11.80 13.00
CA ILE A 31 9.89 11.16 13.05
C ILE A 31 10.52 11.20 11.65
N TYR A 32 11.72 11.75 11.54
CA TYR A 32 12.50 11.76 10.31
C TYR A 32 13.86 11.07 10.52
N ILE A 33 14.09 9.97 9.79
CA ILE A 33 15.34 9.20 9.83
C ILE A 33 16.00 9.28 8.47
N THR A 34 17.24 9.76 8.40
CA THR A 34 17.95 9.94 7.13
C THR A 34 19.44 9.73 7.25
N GLY A 35 20.17 9.92 6.16
CA GLY A 35 21.63 9.76 6.08
C GLY A 35 22.04 8.30 6.15
N THR A 36 23.09 8.02 6.93
CA THR A 36 23.67 6.68 7.10
C THR A 36 23.31 6.03 8.44
N SER A 37 22.16 6.39 9.02
CA SER A 37 21.71 5.93 10.33
C SER A 37 21.51 4.40 10.37
N GLY A 38 21.81 3.77 11.52
CA GLY A 38 21.64 2.34 11.67
C GLY A 38 21.40 1.89 13.11
N ASN A 39 20.87 0.68 13.29
CA ASN A 39 20.57 0.12 14.61
C ASN A 39 19.64 1.03 15.43
N ILE A 40 18.57 1.51 14.81
CA ILE A 40 17.59 2.46 15.39
C ILE A 40 16.35 1.71 15.81
N THR A 41 15.92 1.94 17.04
CA THR A 41 14.67 1.38 17.57
C THR A 41 13.73 2.47 18.04
N PHE A 42 12.47 2.39 17.58
CA PHE A 42 11.33 3.08 18.19
C PHE A 42 10.38 2.03 18.78
N ARG A 43 10.09 2.13 20.06
CA ARG A 43 9.26 1.17 20.78
C ARG A 43 8.23 1.84 21.67
N GLY A 44 6.97 1.42 21.55
CA GLY A 44 5.89 1.90 22.41
C GLY A 44 5.60 3.41 22.27
N CYS A 45 6.00 4.01 21.15
CA CYS A 45 5.79 5.43 20.91
C CYS A 45 4.41 5.69 20.34
N LYS A 46 3.88 6.87 20.57
CA LYS A 46 2.68 7.39 19.90
C LYS A 46 3.06 8.54 18.99
N VAL A 47 2.64 8.45 17.72
CA VAL A 47 2.87 9.50 16.72
C VAL A 47 1.51 9.90 16.16
N TYR A 48 1.09 11.14 16.41
CA TYR A 48 -0.26 11.55 16.07
C TYR A 48 -0.39 13.05 15.87
N ASP A 49 -1.50 13.46 15.24
CA ASP A 49 -1.80 14.86 14.95
C ASP A 49 -0.65 15.53 14.18
N ILE A 50 -0.27 14.87 13.07
CA ILE A 50 0.72 15.37 12.11
C ILE A 50 -0.02 15.79 10.86
N LYS A 51 0.14 17.05 10.43
CA LYS A 51 -0.65 17.57 9.33
C LYS A 51 -0.05 18.76 8.63
N ASN A 52 -0.37 18.89 7.36
CA ASN A 52 -0.23 20.12 6.62
C ASN A 52 -1.63 20.70 6.33
N ASP A 53 -1.96 21.80 6.99
CA ASP A 53 -3.25 22.49 6.85
C ASP A 53 -3.25 23.56 5.73
N CYS A 54 -2.26 23.54 4.86
CA CYS A 54 -2.19 24.44 3.73
C CYS A 54 -3.52 24.40 2.96
N PRO A 55 -4.12 25.54 2.63
CA PRO A 55 -5.28 25.57 1.77
C PRO A 55 -4.98 24.88 0.43
N LEU A 56 -5.97 24.14 -0.08
CA LEU A 56 -5.87 23.59 -1.42
C LEU A 56 -5.59 24.73 -2.41
N VAL A 57 -4.47 24.62 -3.10
CA VAL A 57 -4.12 25.54 -4.17
C VAL A 57 -4.21 24.77 -5.47
N ASP A 58 -4.98 25.29 -6.40
CA ASP A 58 -5.18 24.69 -7.72
C ASP A 58 -4.05 25.07 -8.69
N ALA A 59 -2.88 25.40 -8.15
CA ALA A 59 -1.75 25.80 -8.96
C ALA A 59 -0.93 24.57 -9.36
N LYS A 60 -0.60 24.49 -10.63
CA LYS A 60 0.21 23.41 -11.18
C LYS A 60 1.60 23.38 -10.51
N GLY A 61 1.87 22.31 -9.79
CA GLY A 61 3.15 22.10 -9.11
C GLY A 61 3.12 22.34 -7.60
N ASP A 62 1.99 22.81 -7.07
CA ASP A 62 1.81 22.85 -5.62
C ASP A 62 1.46 21.45 -5.09
N TRP A 63 2.03 21.15 -3.96
CA TRP A 63 1.77 19.91 -3.24
C TRP A 63 1.75 20.17 -1.74
N ARG A 64 1.14 19.29 -1.01
CA ARG A 64 1.25 19.24 0.44
C ARG A 64 1.33 17.78 0.88
N SER A 65 2.03 17.57 1.94
CA SER A 65 2.37 16.26 2.46
C SER A 65 2.57 16.34 3.96
N ALA A 66 2.45 15.24 4.63
CA ALA A 66 2.79 15.10 6.04
C ALA A 66 3.05 13.62 6.35
N HIS A 67 4.08 13.35 7.14
CA HIS A 67 4.43 12.00 7.55
C HIS A 67 4.46 11.87 9.07
N ALA A 68 3.85 10.82 9.60
CA ALA A 68 4.12 10.45 10.99
C ALA A 68 5.56 9.97 11.15
N ILE A 69 6.00 9.09 10.24
CA ILE A 69 7.35 8.55 10.20
C ILE A 69 7.84 8.56 8.76
N LEU A 70 8.93 9.27 8.49
CA LEU A 70 9.63 9.25 7.22
C LEU A 70 11.05 8.69 7.42
N VAL A 71 11.35 7.59 6.76
CA VAL A 71 12.68 7.00 6.70
C VAL A 71 13.18 7.12 5.27
N LEU A 72 14.21 7.94 5.06
CA LEU A 72 14.72 8.24 3.73
C LEU A 72 16.21 7.95 3.64
N GLY A 73 16.57 6.83 3.01
CA GLY A 73 17.95 6.44 2.74
C GLY A 73 18.53 7.24 1.56
N THR A 74 19.32 8.24 1.85
CA THR A 74 19.85 9.19 0.85
C THR A 74 21.29 8.92 0.44
N ASP A 75 22.00 8.05 1.14
CA ASP A 75 23.40 7.70 0.81
C ASP A 75 23.43 6.41 -0.02
N ASP A 76 24.01 6.47 -1.21
CA ASP A 76 24.06 5.33 -2.13
C ASP A 76 25.07 4.25 -1.69
N ASN A 77 26.02 4.57 -0.85
CA ASN A 77 27.09 3.64 -0.40
C ASN A 77 26.75 2.99 0.94
N THR A 78 26.04 3.70 1.81
CA THR A 78 25.78 3.26 3.18
C THR A 78 24.28 3.32 3.45
N PRO A 79 23.58 2.18 3.49
CA PRO A 79 22.14 2.17 3.74
C PRO A 79 21.78 2.53 5.18
N ILE A 80 20.58 3.04 5.38
CA ILE A 80 19.91 2.93 6.68
C ILE A 80 19.63 1.44 6.92
N ARG A 81 20.05 0.91 8.07
CA ARG A 81 19.98 -0.52 8.36
C ARG A 81 19.55 -0.85 9.77
N ASN A 82 19.06 -2.07 9.95
CA ASN A 82 18.65 -2.60 11.26
C ASN A 82 17.68 -1.65 11.98
N LEU A 83 16.65 -1.24 11.26
CA LEU A 83 15.60 -0.40 11.83
C LEU A 83 14.52 -1.28 12.45
N LEU A 84 14.17 -1.03 13.70
CA LEU A 84 13.06 -1.68 14.40
C LEU A 84 12.03 -0.63 14.84
N ILE A 85 10.80 -0.75 14.35
CA ILE A 85 9.67 0.05 14.81
C ILE A 85 8.59 -0.90 15.29
N GLU A 86 8.35 -0.90 16.59
CA GLU A 86 7.46 -1.87 17.22
C GLU A 86 6.60 -1.30 18.34
N LYS A 87 5.39 -1.86 18.47
CA LYS A 87 4.44 -1.51 19.54
C LYS A 87 4.12 -0.03 19.58
N CYS A 88 4.21 0.64 18.44
CA CYS A 88 3.87 2.05 18.30
C CYS A 88 2.41 2.20 17.85
N GLU A 89 1.79 3.31 18.22
CA GLU A 89 0.48 3.72 17.73
C GLU A 89 0.64 4.97 16.87
N ILE A 90 0.13 4.93 15.63
CA ILE A 90 0.26 5.98 14.62
C ILE A 90 -1.15 6.33 14.15
N PHE A 91 -1.61 7.56 14.40
CA PHE A 91 -3.00 7.91 14.14
C PHE A 91 -3.22 9.41 13.96
N GLU A 92 -4.38 9.76 13.40
CA GLU A 92 -4.73 11.16 13.12
C GLU A 92 -3.65 11.85 12.24
N ILE A 93 -3.33 11.21 11.10
CA ILE A 93 -2.35 11.73 10.17
C ILE A 93 -3.07 12.29 8.94
N HIS A 94 -2.90 13.57 8.72
CA HIS A 94 -3.40 14.27 7.55
C HIS A 94 -2.30 14.35 6.49
N SER A 95 -2.01 13.19 5.91
CA SER A 95 -0.88 13.00 5.00
C SER A 95 -1.11 13.57 3.59
N SER A 96 -2.33 13.95 3.28
CA SER A 96 -2.68 14.53 1.99
C SER A 96 -2.33 13.58 0.83
N THR A 97 -1.43 13.96 -0.06
CA THR A 97 -0.98 13.11 -1.17
C THR A 97 0.12 12.12 -0.77
N SER A 98 0.59 12.17 0.47
CA SER A 98 1.67 11.34 0.98
C SER A 98 1.17 10.22 1.91
N GLU A 99 2.08 9.60 2.64
CA GLU A 99 1.83 8.42 3.44
C GLU A 99 2.14 8.67 4.92
N ALA A 100 1.43 8.02 5.82
CA ALA A 100 1.69 8.19 7.25
C ALA A 100 3.05 7.62 7.67
N PHE A 101 3.40 6.42 7.19
CA PHE A 101 4.64 5.75 7.55
C PHE A 101 5.39 5.29 6.30
N THR A 102 6.46 5.98 5.97
CA THR A 102 7.21 5.80 4.73
C THR A 102 8.62 5.29 4.98
N LEU A 103 9.01 4.21 4.30
CA LEU A 103 10.40 3.80 4.10
C LEU A 103 10.73 3.92 2.62
N ALA A 104 11.69 4.75 2.26
CA ALA A 104 12.09 4.97 0.88
C ALA A 104 13.61 5.13 0.73
N GLY A 105 14.11 4.95 -0.48
CA GLY A 105 15.54 5.06 -0.75
C GLY A 105 16.36 3.88 -0.24
N ASN A 106 17.65 4.08 -0.01
CA ASN A 106 18.57 3.02 0.41
C ASN A 106 18.37 2.61 1.88
N VAL A 107 17.33 1.80 2.12
CA VAL A 107 16.96 1.26 3.45
C VAL A 107 17.00 -0.27 3.40
N VAL A 108 17.69 -0.91 4.35
CA VAL A 108 17.81 -2.38 4.38
C VAL A 108 17.61 -2.95 5.77
N ASP A 109 17.20 -4.22 5.83
CA ASP A 109 17.14 -4.99 7.08
C ASP A 109 16.27 -4.31 8.14
N PHE A 110 15.04 -3.97 7.79
CA PHE A 110 14.08 -3.34 8.69
C PHE A 110 13.02 -4.31 9.21
N THR A 111 12.49 -4.01 10.38
CA THR A 111 11.34 -4.70 10.97
C THR A 111 10.31 -3.70 11.47
N ILE A 112 9.09 -3.80 10.96
CA ILE A 112 7.91 -3.03 11.38
C ILE A 112 6.93 -4.03 11.97
N GLN A 113 6.77 -4.06 13.29
CA GLN A 113 5.98 -5.10 13.93
C GLN A 113 5.16 -4.64 15.12
N ASP A 114 4.03 -5.32 15.31
CA ASP A 114 3.18 -5.12 16.50
C ASP A 114 2.69 -3.67 16.66
N ASN A 115 2.59 -2.91 15.57
CA ASN A 115 2.12 -1.53 15.59
C ASN A 115 0.61 -1.45 15.31
N GLU A 116 -0.01 -0.36 15.73
CA GLU A 116 -1.36 0.03 15.37
C GLU A 116 -1.31 1.32 14.54
N VAL A 117 -1.82 1.28 13.29
CA VAL A 117 -1.80 2.41 12.35
C VAL A 117 -3.22 2.66 11.88
N HIS A 118 -3.77 3.84 12.16
CA HIS A 118 -5.17 4.09 11.87
C HIS A 118 -5.53 5.57 11.74
N ASP A 119 -6.72 5.82 11.19
CA ASP A 119 -7.22 7.18 10.96
C ASP A 119 -6.23 8.04 10.17
N VAL A 120 -5.85 7.52 9.00
CA VAL A 120 -4.90 8.15 8.07
C VAL A 120 -5.63 8.54 6.80
N GLU A 121 -5.33 9.71 6.27
CA GLU A 121 -6.00 10.23 5.05
C GLU A 121 -5.62 9.51 3.77
N ASN A 122 -4.48 8.86 3.71
CA ASN A 122 -3.98 8.18 2.52
C ASN A 122 -3.38 6.81 2.91
N ILE A 123 -2.12 6.58 2.63
CA ILE A 123 -1.49 5.28 2.83
C ILE A 123 -1.01 5.13 4.28
N GLY A 124 -1.33 3.99 4.90
CA GLY A 124 -0.90 3.70 6.26
C GLY A 124 0.60 3.43 6.35
N ILE A 125 1.09 2.37 5.70
CA ILE A 125 2.51 1.99 5.67
C ILE A 125 2.93 1.79 4.22
N ILE A 126 4.00 2.45 3.78
CA ILE A 126 4.60 2.22 2.48
C ILE A 126 6.07 1.79 2.60
N ILE A 127 6.45 0.82 1.78
CA ILE A 127 7.83 0.41 1.54
C ILE A 127 8.12 0.70 0.07
N ALA A 128 8.96 1.70 -0.19
CA ALA A 128 9.07 2.31 -1.51
C ALA A 128 10.49 2.35 -2.06
N GLY A 129 10.57 2.61 -3.36
CA GLY A 129 11.82 2.83 -4.05
C GLY A 129 11.68 3.49 -5.41
N GLY A 130 12.76 4.11 -5.86
CA GLY A 130 12.89 4.70 -7.18
C GLY A 130 11.95 5.86 -7.46
N ASP A 131 11.48 6.48 -6.43
CA ASP A 131 10.45 7.50 -6.45
C ASP A 131 11.01 8.93 -6.35
N ASN A 132 10.10 9.87 -6.14
CA ASN A 132 10.42 11.28 -6.08
C ASN A 132 11.12 11.73 -4.78
N LEU A 133 11.08 10.90 -3.72
CA LEU A 133 11.67 11.26 -2.43
C LEU A 133 13.21 11.31 -2.49
N ASN A 134 13.82 10.44 -3.31
CA ASN A 134 15.27 10.48 -3.56
C ASN A 134 15.60 10.43 -5.06
N PRO A 135 15.28 11.48 -5.84
CA PRO A 135 15.39 11.45 -7.30
C PRO A 135 16.81 11.38 -7.83
N LYS A 136 17.81 11.67 -7.00
CA LYS A 136 19.24 11.64 -7.35
C LYS A 136 19.95 10.37 -6.90
N GLY A 137 19.27 9.48 -6.19
CA GLY A 137 19.85 8.22 -5.72
C GLY A 137 20.21 7.27 -6.85
N ASP A 138 21.25 6.47 -6.66
CA ASP A 138 21.58 5.38 -7.57
C ASP A 138 20.45 4.36 -7.57
N ILE A 139 19.80 4.19 -8.70
CA ILE A 139 18.61 3.34 -8.85
C ILE A 139 18.86 1.88 -8.42
N SER A 140 20.08 1.39 -8.49
CA SER A 140 20.42 0.02 -8.10
C SER A 140 20.30 -0.25 -6.59
N VAL A 141 20.33 0.80 -5.78
CA VAL A 141 20.20 0.73 -4.33
C VAL A 141 19.11 1.64 -3.77
N ASN A 142 18.55 2.54 -4.57
CA ASN A 142 17.54 3.52 -4.16
C ASN A 142 16.15 2.87 -3.97
N TYR A 143 16.07 1.86 -3.13
CA TYR A 143 14.82 1.19 -2.75
C TYR A 143 14.96 0.46 -1.42
N ALA A 144 13.87 0.43 -0.66
CA ALA A 144 13.81 -0.32 0.58
C ALA A 144 13.72 -1.83 0.30
N ARG A 145 14.46 -2.65 1.05
CA ARG A 145 14.57 -4.09 0.83
C ARG A 145 14.98 -4.89 2.05
N ASN A 146 14.83 -6.21 1.97
CA ASN A 146 15.18 -7.17 3.01
C ASN A 146 14.47 -6.89 4.33
N GLY A 147 13.19 -6.56 4.27
CA GLY A 147 12.43 -6.17 5.44
C GLY A 147 11.28 -7.09 5.80
N VAL A 148 10.76 -6.89 7.00
CA VAL A 148 9.57 -7.59 7.49
C VAL A 148 8.57 -6.59 8.06
N VAL A 149 7.32 -6.68 7.58
CA VAL A 149 6.16 -5.95 8.10
C VAL A 149 5.20 -6.98 8.67
N ARG A 150 5.10 -7.08 10.00
CA ARG A 150 4.35 -8.18 10.60
C ARG A 150 3.57 -7.83 11.85
N ARG A 151 2.46 -8.52 12.05
CA ARG A 151 1.60 -8.40 13.23
C ARG A 151 1.18 -6.96 13.53
N ASN A 152 1.06 -6.15 12.48
CA ASN A 152 0.52 -4.82 12.61
C ASN A 152 -1.01 -4.87 12.43
N LYS A 153 -1.69 -3.96 13.09
CA LYS A 153 -3.10 -3.68 12.90
C LYS A 153 -3.24 -2.36 12.16
N VAL A 154 -3.75 -2.41 10.93
CA VAL A 154 -3.81 -1.24 10.04
C VAL A 154 -5.25 -1.04 9.58
N TYR A 155 -5.85 0.12 9.87
CA TYR A 155 -7.25 0.33 9.56
C TYR A 155 -7.64 1.81 9.41
N ARG A 156 -8.73 2.04 8.71
CA ARG A 156 -9.24 3.38 8.40
C ARG A 156 -8.20 4.29 7.74
N CYS A 157 -7.45 3.70 6.79
CA CYS A 157 -6.61 4.45 5.87
C CYS A 157 -7.48 4.75 4.63
N THR A 158 -7.94 5.98 4.50
CA THR A 158 -8.96 6.33 3.49
C THR A 158 -8.91 7.79 3.07
N HIS A 159 -9.16 8.04 1.80
CA HIS A 159 -9.34 9.39 1.27
C HIS A 159 -10.71 10.02 1.62
N GLU A 160 -11.59 9.30 2.28
CA GLU A 160 -12.98 9.73 2.48
C GLU A 160 -13.10 11.08 3.20
N LYS A 161 -12.16 11.36 4.10
CA LYS A 161 -12.11 12.60 4.86
C LYS A 161 -11.04 13.57 4.39
N SER A 162 -10.25 13.19 3.41
CA SER A 162 -9.19 14.06 2.90
C SER A 162 -9.78 15.29 2.23
N GLN A 163 -9.21 16.45 2.53
CA GLN A 163 -9.56 17.71 1.89
C GLN A 163 -8.71 17.98 0.65
N ASP A 164 -7.87 17.05 0.30
CA ASP A 164 -7.01 17.12 -0.88
C ASP A 164 -7.81 17.13 -2.19
N TYR A 165 -7.24 17.72 -3.23
CA TYR A 165 -7.85 17.72 -4.57
C TYR A 165 -8.06 16.30 -5.12
N TRP A 166 -7.27 15.32 -4.68
CA TRP A 166 -7.47 13.93 -5.01
C TRP A 166 -8.84 13.41 -4.58
N SER A 167 -9.24 13.71 -3.36
CA SER A 167 -10.54 13.30 -2.85
C SER A 167 -11.68 14.01 -3.54
N GLN A 168 -11.45 15.22 -4.02
CA GLN A 168 -12.46 16.03 -4.70
C GLN A 168 -12.63 15.66 -6.16
N SER A 169 -11.56 15.28 -6.86
CA SER A 169 -11.58 15.07 -8.31
C SER A 169 -11.62 13.59 -8.71
N VAL A 170 -11.04 12.71 -7.92
CA VAL A 170 -10.81 11.31 -8.30
C VAL A 170 -11.56 10.36 -7.39
N SER A 171 -12.36 10.89 -6.49
CA SER A 171 -13.07 10.11 -5.55
C SER A 171 -12.23 9.07 -4.86
N ASN A 172 -12.02 9.28 -3.73
CA ASN A 172 -12.19 8.31 -2.70
C ASN A 172 -11.76 6.91 -3.07
N GLY A 173 -10.72 6.44 -2.59
CA GLY A 173 -10.44 5.03 -2.65
C GLY A 173 -9.11 4.70 -3.27
N GLY A 174 -8.17 5.62 -3.22
CA GLY A 174 -6.78 5.38 -3.57
C GLY A 174 -5.92 4.95 -2.38
N ALA A 175 -6.35 5.25 -1.17
CA ALA A 175 -5.61 4.95 0.05
C ALA A 175 -5.42 3.44 0.27
N ILE A 176 -4.33 3.07 0.91
CA ILE A 176 -3.93 1.67 1.06
C ILE A 176 -3.44 1.44 2.50
N GLY A 177 -3.85 0.33 3.10
CA GLY A 177 -3.36 0.00 4.44
C GLY A 177 -1.85 -0.25 4.47
N ILE A 178 -1.37 -1.23 3.69
CA ILE A 178 0.07 -1.54 3.54
C ILE A 178 0.42 -1.58 2.06
N TYR A 179 1.45 -0.84 1.65
CA TYR A 179 1.82 -0.69 0.25
C TYR A 179 3.28 -1.00 -0.02
N LEU A 180 3.54 -1.88 -0.96
CA LEU A 180 4.84 -2.20 -1.50
C LEU A 180 4.94 -1.56 -2.89
N CYS A 181 5.83 -0.57 -3.06
CA CYS A 181 5.95 0.20 -4.30
C CYS A 181 7.40 0.32 -4.77
N GLY A 182 7.79 -0.43 -5.78
CA GLY A 182 9.16 -0.40 -6.31
C GLY A 182 10.22 -0.90 -5.34
N ASN A 183 9.85 -1.78 -4.42
CA ASN A 183 10.72 -2.36 -3.40
C ASN A 183 11.09 -3.81 -3.71
N GLY A 184 11.94 -4.42 -2.89
CA GLY A 184 12.36 -5.80 -3.09
C GLY A 184 12.53 -6.63 -1.81
N ASN A 185 12.35 -7.94 -1.94
CA ASN A 185 12.63 -8.92 -0.90
C ASN A 185 12.06 -8.52 0.48
N THR A 186 10.76 -8.23 0.51
CA THR A 186 10.05 -7.82 1.73
C THR A 186 8.94 -8.83 2.05
N ILE A 187 8.80 -9.17 3.32
CA ILE A 187 7.76 -10.06 3.82
C ILE A 187 6.71 -9.24 4.56
N VAL A 188 5.45 -9.36 4.13
CA VAL A 188 4.28 -8.79 4.81
C VAL A 188 3.46 -9.95 5.36
N GLU A 189 3.47 -10.15 6.69
CA GLU A 189 2.87 -11.34 7.29
C GLU A 189 2.12 -11.08 8.58
N GLN A 190 1.07 -11.87 8.82
CA GLN A 190 0.32 -11.85 10.08
C GLN A 190 -0.24 -10.48 10.45
N ASN A 191 -0.48 -9.63 9.47
CA ASN A 191 -1.11 -8.34 9.70
C ASN A 191 -2.64 -8.46 9.65
N GLU A 192 -3.32 -7.59 10.35
CA GLU A 192 -4.75 -7.37 10.30
C GLU A 192 -5.02 -6.03 9.60
N VAL A 193 -5.70 -6.06 8.42
CA VAL A 193 -5.88 -4.87 7.58
C VAL A 193 -7.35 -4.73 7.19
N PHE A 194 -8.00 -3.65 7.61
CA PHE A 194 -9.44 -3.49 7.41
C PHE A 194 -9.90 -2.03 7.38
N GLU A 195 -11.09 -1.81 6.86
CA GLU A 195 -11.71 -0.48 6.75
C GLU A 195 -10.81 0.56 6.03
N CYS A 196 -9.91 0.10 5.18
CA CYS A 196 -9.13 0.95 4.30
C CYS A 196 -9.82 1.07 2.94
N ASP A 197 -9.41 2.02 2.12
CA ASP A 197 -9.88 2.02 0.74
C ASP A 197 -9.42 0.73 0.04
N ARG A 198 -8.15 0.37 0.15
CA ARG A 198 -7.56 -0.91 -0.26
C ARG A 198 -6.74 -1.51 0.88
N GLY A 199 -6.73 -2.83 0.99
CA GLY A 199 -6.03 -3.49 2.07
C GLY A 199 -4.51 -3.50 1.88
N ILE A 200 -3.98 -4.43 1.09
CA ILE A 200 -2.54 -4.58 0.82
C ILE A 200 -2.27 -4.42 -0.67
N GLY A 201 -1.27 -3.63 -1.03
CA GLY A 201 -0.87 -3.39 -2.41
C GLY A 201 0.56 -3.83 -2.72
N LEU A 202 0.74 -4.46 -3.88
CA LEU A 202 2.05 -4.75 -4.50
C LEU A 202 2.05 -4.12 -5.89
N CYS A 203 2.71 -3.00 -6.04
CA CYS A 203 2.71 -2.25 -7.28
C CYS A 203 4.08 -1.61 -7.52
N SER A 204 4.26 -1.03 -8.67
CA SER A 204 5.29 -0.03 -8.89
C SER A 204 4.73 1.08 -9.74
N GLU A 205 5.02 2.29 -9.36
CA GLU A 205 4.75 3.50 -10.12
C GLU A 205 6.03 4.04 -10.79
N SER A 206 7.10 3.25 -10.73
CA SER A 206 8.42 3.61 -11.27
C SER A 206 8.68 2.95 -12.62
N TYR A 207 9.23 3.72 -13.55
CA TYR A 207 9.77 3.19 -14.81
C TYR A 207 11.14 2.51 -14.64
N LYS A 208 11.73 2.56 -13.46
CA LYS A 208 13.10 2.08 -13.20
C LYS A 208 13.17 0.95 -12.20
N LEU A 209 12.22 0.85 -11.28
CA LEU A 209 12.17 -0.17 -10.24
C LEU A 209 10.86 -0.95 -10.28
N GLN A 210 10.96 -2.22 -10.04
CA GLN A 210 9.86 -3.17 -9.98
C GLN A 210 9.68 -3.63 -8.53
N THR A 211 8.45 -3.79 -8.09
CA THR A 211 8.17 -4.52 -6.84
C THR A 211 8.41 -6.00 -7.10
N LYS A 212 9.39 -6.58 -6.45
CA LYS A 212 9.84 -7.94 -6.77
C LYS A 212 10.28 -8.74 -5.55
N ASP A 213 10.18 -10.06 -5.70
CA ASP A 213 10.67 -11.02 -4.70
C ASP A 213 10.03 -10.83 -3.32
N CYS A 214 8.79 -10.31 -3.27
CA CYS A 214 8.06 -10.01 -2.05
C CYS A 214 7.08 -11.13 -1.69
N ILE A 215 6.81 -11.31 -0.41
CA ILE A 215 5.88 -12.32 0.09
C ILE A 215 4.82 -11.64 0.96
N VAL A 216 3.55 -11.80 0.59
CA VAL A 216 2.39 -11.39 1.39
C VAL A 216 1.70 -12.66 1.86
N ARG A 217 1.82 -12.98 3.15
CA ARG A 217 1.31 -14.25 3.68
C ARG A 217 0.68 -14.16 5.06
N ASP A 218 -0.22 -15.07 5.33
CA ASP A 218 -0.79 -15.25 6.67
C ASP A 218 -1.47 -13.98 7.21
N ASN A 219 -1.92 -13.07 6.33
CA ASN A 219 -2.61 -11.86 6.72
C ASN A 219 -4.12 -12.09 6.78
N PHE A 220 -4.81 -11.34 7.64
CA PHE A 220 -6.25 -11.21 7.66
C PHE A 220 -6.66 -9.84 7.09
N VAL A 221 -7.29 -9.85 5.91
CA VAL A 221 -7.62 -8.64 5.14
C VAL A 221 -9.12 -8.61 4.92
N TYR A 222 -9.83 -7.67 5.53
CA TYR A 222 -11.29 -7.72 5.53
C TYR A 222 -11.95 -6.35 5.59
N ASN A 223 -13.18 -6.28 5.12
CA ASN A 223 -14.03 -5.08 5.16
C ASN A 223 -13.39 -3.83 4.53
N ASN A 224 -12.51 -4.00 3.57
CA ASN A 224 -11.96 -2.86 2.84
C ASN A 224 -12.96 -2.37 1.78
N PHE A 225 -12.93 -1.09 1.47
CA PHE A 225 -13.96 -0.46 0.65
C PHE A 225 -13.84 -0.81 -0.83
N ARG A 226 -12.65 -1.09 -1.32
CA ARG A 226 -12.40 -1.51 -2.70
C ARG A 226 -11.83 -2.94 -2.72
N THR A 227 -10.55 -3.14 -2.84
CA THR A 227 -9.98 -4.49 -2.92
C THR A 227 -9.25 -4.90 -1.65
N GLY A 228 -9.22 -6.19 -1.36
CA GLY A 228 -8.46 -6.74 -0.25
C GLY A 228 -6.95 -6.69 -0.55
N ILE A 229 -6.51 -7.39 -1.59
CA ILE A 229 -5.11 -7.36 -2.05
C ILE A 229 -5.07 -7.01 -3.53
N TYR A 230 -4.23 -6.05 -3.91
CA TYR A 230 -4.04 -5.77 -5.32
C TYR A 230 -2.57 -5.87 -5.74
N MET A 231 -2.35 -6.22 -7.01
CA MET A 231 -1.04 -6.36 -7.62
C MET A 231 -1.03 -5.62 -8.97
N GLY A 232 0.12 -5.11 -9.32
CA GLY A 232 0.31 -4.50 -10.63
C GLY A 232 0.10 -2.99 -10.63
N ALA A 233 0.57 -2.35 -11.68
CA ALA A 233 0.46 -0.91 -11.87
C ALA A 233 -0.98 -0.47 -12.21
N TYR A 234 -1.22 0.82 -12.24
CA TYR A 234 -2.50 1.37 -12.67
C TYR A 234 -2.76 1.16 -14.16
N LEU A 235 -4.02 1.22 -14.56
CA LEU A 235 -4.43 0.96 -15.93
C LEU A 235 -3.74 1.87 -16.94
N GLY A 236 -3.12 1.26 -17.95
CA GLY A 236 -2.41 1.96 -19.02
C GLY A 236 -0.98 2.36 -18.67
N PHE A 237 -0.49 1.97 -17.49
CA PHE A 237 0.92 2.16 -17.15
C PHE A 237 1.79 1.18 -17.95
N ASP A 238 2.84 1.68 -18.58
CA ASP A 238 3.76 0.94 -19.43
C ASP A 238 5.19 0.84 -18.86
N GLY A 239 5.34 1.18 -17.59
CA GLY A 239 6.61 1.08 -16.87
C GLY A 239 6.86 -0.32 -16.29
N LEU A 240 7.37 -0.38 -15.09
CA LEU A 240 7.59 -1.62 -14.34
C LEU A 240 6.47 -1.83 -13.31
N SER A 241 6.22 -3.09 -12.96
CA SER A 241 5.14 -3.42 -12.05
C SER A 241 5.57 -4.47 -11.02
N THR A 242 4.87 -5.60 -10.92
CA THR A 242 5.04 -6.62 -9.89
C THR A 242 5.56 -7.90 -10.49
N LYS A 243 6.67 -8.41 -9.95
CA LYS A 243 7.32 -9.62 -10.46
C LYS A 243 7.79 -10.55 -9.35
N ASN A 244 7.62 -11.87 -9.59
CA ASN A 244 8.07 -12.93 -8.70
C ASN A 244 7.65 -12.72 -7.24
N CYS A 245 6.41 -12.24 -7.04
CA CYS A 245 5.84 -12.03 -5.71
C CYS A 245 4.86 -13.15 -5.36
N TYR A 246 4.72 -13.42 -4.08
CA TYR A 246 3.90 -14.50 -3.56
C TYR A 246 2.79 -13.92 -2.65
N VAL A 247 1.55 -14.17 -3.01
CA VAL A 247 0.36 -13.85 -2.19
C VAL A 247 -0.22 -15.18 -1.75
N VAL A 248 0.14 -15.63 -0.56
CA VAL A 248 -0.14 -17.01 -0.13
C VAL A 248 -0.66 -17.10 1.31
N ASN A 249 -1.53 -18.06 1.57
CA ASN A 249 -2.07 -18.35 2.90
C ASN A 249 -2.80 -17.17 3.57
N ASN A 250 -3.27 -16.19 2.83
CA ASN A 250 -4.03 -15.08 3.41
C ASN A 250 -5.50 -15.47 3.55
N THR A 251 -6.19 -14.83 4.48
CA THR A 251 -7.64 -14.86 4.59
C THR A 251 -8.19 -13.51 4.18
N LEU A 252 -8.99 -13.50 3.11
CA LEU A 252 -9.68 -12.33 2.61
C LEU A 252 -11.17 -12.49 2.87
N PHE A 253 -11.79 -11.49 3.49
CA PHE A 253 -13.19 -11.58 3.89
C PHE A 253 -13.92 -10.26 3.67
N ASN A 254 -14.96 -10.30 2.85
CA ASN A 254 -15.89 -9.19 2.71
C ASN A 254 -15.23 -7.85 2.32
N ASN A 255 -14.25 -7.90 1.45
CA ASN A 255 -13.70 -6.68 0.88
C ASN A 255 -14.61 -6.16 -0.24
N ASN A 256 -14.20 -5.09 -0.92
CA ASN A 256 -14.98 -4.49 -2.01
C ASN A 256 -16.36 -3.98 -1.58
N LEU A 257 -16.47 -3.42 -0.38
CA LEU A 257 -17.74 -2.95 0.18
C LEU A 257 -18.40 -1.85 -0.64
N LYS A 258 -17.60 -0.96 -1.26
CA LYS A 258 -18.10 0.12 -2.13
C LYS A 258 -18.09 -0.26 -3.62
N GLY A 259 -17.69 -1.49 -3.97
CA GLY A 259 -17.78 -2.05 -5.32
C GLY A 259 -16.87 -1.37 -6.34
N GLY A 260 -15.78 -0.72 -5.92
CA GLY A 260 -14.94 0.10 -6.79
C GLY A 260 -15.70 1.30 -7.37
N GLN A 261 -16.95 1.46 -7.03
CA GLN A 261 -17.73 2.63 -7.40
C GLN A 261 -17.49 3.75 -6.41
N LEU A 262 -16.90 4.69 -6.93
CA LEU A 262 -17.01 6.02 -6.46
C LEU A 262 -18.35 6.51 -6.96
N ASP A 263 -18.99 7.35 -6.30
CA ASP A 263 -20.32 7.79 -6.65
C ASP A 263 -20.50 8.05 -8.15
N GLY A 264 -21.69 7.92 -8.66
CA GLY A 264 -21.98 8.04 -10.09
C GLY A 264 -21.70 9.41 -10.72
N THR A 265 -21.07 10.32 -9.99
CA THR A 265 -20.66 11.64 -10.46
C THR A 265 -19.18 11.72 -10.76
N ASN A 266 -18.42 10.70 -10.44
CA ASN A 266 -16.97 10.73 -10.52
C ASN A 266 -16.45 10.56 -11.95
N ASN A 267 -15.66 11.51 -12.39
CA ASN A 267 -15.03 11.48 -13.71
C ASN A 267 -14.04 10.34 -13.91
N TYR A 268 -13.42 9.87 -12.87
CA TYR A 268 -12.51 8.73 -12.90
C TYR A 268 -13.22 7.44 -13.36
N LEU A 269 -14.45 7.23 -12.93
CA LEU A 269 -15.29 6.13 -13.40
C LEU A 269 -15.56 6.19 -14.89
N LYS A 270 -15.74 7.39 -15.45
CA LYS A 270 -16.00 7.58 -16.87
C LYS A 270 -14.78 7.37 -17.74
N VAL A 271 -13.59 7.64 -17.21
CA VAL A 271 -12.34 7.48 -17.95
C VAL A 271 -11.88 6.03 -17.99
N ASN A 272 -12.18 5.25 -16.95
CA ASN A 272 -11.71 3.88 -16.79
C ASN A 272 -12.81 2.90 -16.33
N ASP A 273 -13.86 2.74 -17.12
CA ASP A 273 -14.98 1.82 -16.79
C ASP A 273 -14.52 0.41 -16.41
N ARG A 274 -13.45 -0.07 -17.02
CA ARG A 274 -12.87 -1.38 -16.70
C ARG A 274 -12.23 -1.43 -15.31
N ASP A 275 -11.70 -0.32 -14.84
CA ASP A 275 -11.04 -0.23 -13.55
C ASP A 275 -12.03 -0.16 -12.39
N ASN A 276 -13.27 0.16 -12.68
CA ASN A 276 -14.28 0.50 -11.69
C ASN A 276 -15.47 -0.47 -11.60
N SER A 277 -15.53 -1.44 -12.46
CA SER A 277 -16.70 -2.34 -12.52
C SER A 277 -16.77 -3.28 -11.33
N SER A 278 -15.68 -3.69 -10.75
CA SER A 278 -15.58 -4.50 -9.52
C SER A 278 -14.11 -4.70 -9.21
N GLU A 279 -13.70 -4.41 -8.01
CA GLU A 279 -12.31 -4.53 -7.60
C GLU A 279 -11.92 -5.98 -7.26
N GLY A 280 -12.80 -6.72 -6.62
CA GLY A 280 -12.56 -8.09 -6.18
C GLY A 280 -11.81 -8.21 -4.85
N GLU A 281 -11.79 -9.40 -4.31
CA GLU A 281 -11.01 -9.73 -3.12
C GLU A 281 -9.49 -9.64 -3.42
N ILE A 282 -9.08 -10.20 -4.57
CA ILE A 282 -7.73 -10.04 -5.13
C ILE A 282 -7.83 -9.48 -6.55
N ARG A 283 -7.07 -8.43 -6.81
CA ARG A 283 -7.01 -7.78 -8.12
C ARG A 283 -5.61 -7.82 -8.69
N LEU A 284 -5.49 -8.18 -9.97
CA LEU A 284 -4.30 -8.01 -10.79
C LEU A 284 -4.57 -6.96 -11.86
N SER A 285 -3.70 -5.98 -11.97
CA SER A 285 -3.77 -4.97 -13.02
C SER A 285 -2.60 -5.10 -14.01
N GLU A 286 -2.00 -3.99 -14.42
CA GLU A 286 -0.99 -4.02 -15.48
C GLU A 286 0.32 -4.71 -15.08
N LEU A 287 0.91 -5.41 -16.01
CA LEU A 287 2.29 -5.90 -16.00
C LEU A 287 2.65 -6.82 -14.81
N CYS A 288 1.68 -7.60 -14.31
CA CYS A 288 1.96 -8.64 -13.32
C CYS A 288 2.67 -9.82 -13.97
N GLU A 289 3.88 -10.16 -13.52
CA GLU A 289 4.68 -11.24 -14.11
C GLU A 289 5.19 -12.23 -13.07
N GLU A 290 5.11 -13.52 -13.38
CA GLU A 290 5.74 -14.59 -12.61
C GLU A 290 5.30 -14.63 -11.12
N ASN A 291 4.11 -14.12 -10.81
CA ASN A 291 3.61 -14.09 -9.44
C ASN A 291 2.84 -15.37 -9.08
N VAL A 292 2.79 -15.67 -7.80
CA VAL A 292 2.06 -16.82 -7.25
C VAL A 292 0.95 -16.35 -6.32
N ILE A 293 -0.29 -16.74 -6.60
CA ILE A 293 -1.47 -16.48 -5.77
C ILE A 293 -2.05 -17.83 -5.34
N ALA A 294 -1.70 -18.30 -4.15
CA ALA A 294 -2.03 -19.67 -3.77
C ALA A 294 -2.40 -19.85 -2.30
N ASN A 295 -3.21 -20.87 -2.04
CA ASN A 295 -3.59 -21.30 -0.69
C ASN A 295 -4.29 -20.21 0.13
N ASN A 296 -4.93 -19.24 -0.51
CA ASN A 296 -5.69 -18.22 0.20
C ASN A 296 -7.14 -18.69 0.45
N ILE A 297 -7.72 -18.23 1.54
CA ILE A 297 -9.16 -18.33 1.81
C ILE A 297 -9.78 -17.01 1.35
N ILE A 298 -10.70 -17.09 0.38
CA ILE A 298 -11.31 -15.94 -0.27
C ILE A 298 -12.82 -16.00 -0.10
N TYR A 299 -13.37 -15.15 0.75
CA TYR A 299 -14.78 -15.08 1.09
C TYR A 299 -15.39 -13.77 0.57
N ALA A 300 -16.02 -13.84 -0.58
CA ALA A 300 -16.69 -12.71 -1.22
C ALA A 300 -18.16 -12.62 -0.77
N VAL A 301 -18.58 -11.54 -0.18
CA VAL A 301 -19.93 -11.35 0.37
C VAL A 301 -20.82 -10.52 -0.55
N SER A 302 -20.30 -9.47 -1.12
CA SER A 302 -21.06 -8.51 -1.91
C SER A 302 -21.52 -9.08 -3.26
N ASP A 303 -22.72 -8.73 -3.72
CA ASP A 303 -23.24 -9.08 -5.06
C ASP A 303 -22.36 -8.55 -6.22
N ARG A 304 -21.47 -7.64 -5.96
CA ARG A 304 -20.56 -7.03 -6.94
C ARG A 304 -19.16 -7.61 -6.88
N ASP A 305 -18.90 -8.41 -5.88
CA ASP A 305 -17.58 -8.90 -5.61
C ASP A 305 -17.12 -9.97 -6.60
N ILE A 306 -15.83 -10.04 -6.81
CA ILE A 306 -15.17 -11.02 -7.64
C ILE A 306 -14.06 -11.63 -6.78
N PHE A 307 -13.90 -12.94 -6.82
CA PHE A 307 -12.86 -13.61 -6.04
C PHE A 307 -11.45 -13.16 -6.46
N ILE A 308 -11.15 -13.31 -7.74
CA ILE A 308 -9.87 -12.88 -8.35
C ILE A 308 -10.19 -12.16 -9.64
N ARG A 309 -9.63 -10.99 -9.82
CA ARG A 309 -9.84 -10.17 -10.99
C ARG A 309 -8.54 -9.77 -11.66
N LYS A 310 -8.32 -10.30 -12.87
CA LYS A 310 -7.32 -9.79 -13.81
C LYS A 310 -8.04 -9.28 -15.05
N TYR A 311 -8.15 -7.97 -15.19
CA TYR A 311 -8.94 -7.35 -16.25
C TYR A 311 -8.14 -6.94 -17.48
N THR A 312 -6.81 -6.92 -17.40
CA THR A 312 -5.94 -6.64 -18.53
C THR A 312 -5.29 -7.91 -19.07
N THR A 313 -4.85 -7.87 -20.30
CA THR A 313 -4.11 -8.96 -20.95
C THR A 313 -2.59 -8.84 -20.79
N SER A 314 -2.13 -7.76 -20.15
CA SER A 314 -0.71 -7.53 -19.89
C SER A 314 -0.18 -8.45 -18.79
N GLY A 315 1.15 -8.61 -18.77
CA GLY A 315 1.80 -9.53 -17.84
C GLY A 315 1.71 -11.00 -18.27
N LYS A 316 2.45 -11.87 -17.62
CA LYS A 316 2.56 -13.29 -18.01
C LYS A 316 3.02 -14.17 -16.87
N ASN A 317 2.86 -15.49 -17.07
CA ASN A 317 3.39 -16.54 -16.19
C ASN A 317 2.97 -16.43 -14.73
N ASN A 318 1.80 -15.82 -14.45
CA ASN A 318 1.27 -15.82 -13.09
C ASN A 318 0.60 -17.18 -12.80
N TYR A 319 0.82 -17.70 -11.61
CA TYR A 319 0.22 -18.95 -11.15
C TYR A 319 -0.86 -18.69 -10.11
N ILE A 320 -2.02 -19.31 -10.30
CA ILE A 320 -3.12 -19.29 -9.34
C ILE A 320 -3.52 -20.72 -9.02
N GLY A 321 -3.46 -21.10 -7.74
CA GLY A 321 -3.80 -22.47 -7.34
C GLY A 321 -4.00 -22.67 -5.85
N GLY A 322 -4.70 -23.74 -5.48
CA GLY A 322 -4.91 -24.10 -4.09
C GLY A 322 -5.78 -23.15 -3.27
N ASN A 323 -6.40 -22.14 -3.87
CA ASN A 323 -7.24 -21.20 -3.14
C ASN A 323 -8.62 -21.81 -2.85
N ILE A 324 -9.19 -21.46 -1.70
CA ILE A 324 -10.56 -21.80 -1.31
C ILE A 324 -11.43 -20.57 -1.55
N TYR A 325 -12.52 -20.76 -2.28
CA TYR A 325 -13.47 -19.72 -2.63
C TYR A 325 -14.83 -19.99 -2.00
N PHE A 326 -15.38 -18.98 -1.34
CA PHE A 326 -16.72 -19.07 -0.80
C PHE A 326 -17.48 -17.76 -0.99
N SER A 327 -18.77 -17.89 -1.35
CA SER A 327 -19.71 -16.77 -1.38
C SER A 327 -21.08 -17.25 -0.88
N PRO A 328 -21.76 -16.49 -0.02
CA PRO A 328 -23.10 -16.83 0.47
C PRO A 328 -24.17 -16.70 -0.62
N THR A 329 -23.89 -16.01 -1.72
CA THR A 329 -24.82 -15.81 -2.81
C THR A 329 -24.31 -16.44 -4.09
N LYS A 330 -25.21 -17.19 -4.80
CA LYS A 330 -24.84 -17.80 -6.09
C LYS A 330 -24.57 -16.79 -7.20
N LYS A 331 -24.88 -15.51 -6.99
CA LYS A 331 -24.66 -14.45 -7.98
C LYS A 331 -23.21 -14.03 -8.09
N ASN A 332 -22.37 -14.34 -7.10
CA ASN A 332 -21.03 -13.83 -6.94
C ASN A 332 -19.93 -14.85 -7.22
N HIS A 333 -20.27 -15.98 -7.77
CA HIS A 333 -19.26 -16.95 -8.20
C HIS A 333 -18.63 -16.42 -9.49
N LYS A 334 -17.70 -15.47 -9.34
CA LYS A 334 -17.04 -14.86 -10.48
C LYS A 334 -15.54 -14.83 -10.28
N TRP A 335 -14.89 -15.13 -11.37
CA TRP A 335 -13.47 -14.87 -11.57
C TRP A 335 -13.33 -14.08 -12.87
N MET A 336 -12.32 -13.29 -12.98
CA MET A 336 -11.97 -12.62 -14.23
C MET A 336 -10.51 -12.85 -14.54
N TRP A 337 -10.21 -13.28 -15.74
CA TRP A 337 -8.85 -13.47 -16.22
C TRP A 337 -8.71 -12.95 -17.64
N ASP A 338 -7.71 -12.09 -17.86
CA ASP A 338 -7.48 -11.41 -19.13
C ASP A 338 -8.74 -10.74 -19.70
N GLY A 339 -9.52 -10.11 -18.83
CA GLY A 339 -10.76 -9.42 -19.17
C GLY A 339 -11.96 -10.33 -19.43
N LYS A 340 -11.83 -11.66 -19.33
CA LYS A 340 -12.92 -12.61 -19.50
C LYS A 340 -13.46 -13.07 -18.15
N GLU A 341 -14.77 -13.00 -17.98
CA GLU A 341 -15.46 -13.49 -16.78
C GLU A 341 -15.72 -15.00 -16.83
N TYR A 342 -15.60 -15.64 -15.67
CA TYR A 342 -15.92 -17.04 -15.42
C TYR A 342 -16.88 -17.14 -14.24
N THR A 343 -17.98 -17.82 -14.42
CA THR A 343 -19.02 -18.02 -13.40
C THR A 343 -19.12 -19.46 -12.93
N ASP A 344 -18.47 -20.37 -13.65
CA ASP A 344 -18.38 -21.79 -13.34
C ASP A 344 -16.96 -22.14 -12.89
N PHE A 345 -16.86 -22.89 -11.78
CA PHE A 345 -15.56 -23.20 -11.19
C PHE A 345 -14.72 -24.15 -12.08
N SER A 346 -15.37 -25.11 -12.77
CA SER A 346 -14.66 -26.00 -13.68
C SER A 346 -14.10 -25.24 -14.88
N ALA A 347 -14.84 -24.24 -15.38
CA ALA A 347 -14.36 -23.37 -16.46
C ALA A 347 -13.21 -22.48 -15.98
N TRP A 348 -13.25 -22.04 -14.73
CA TRP A 348 -12.14 -21.31 -14.12
C TRP A 348 -10.90 -22.17 -13.95
N GLN A 349 -11.04 -23.41 -13.51
CA GLN A 349 -9.91 -24.33 -13.35
C GLN A 349 -9.20 -24.71 -14.66
N ALA A 350 -9.84 -24.46 -15.80
CA ALA A 350 -9.29 -24.76 -17.13
C ALA A 350 -8.46 -23.61 -17.73
N VAL A 351 -8.35 -22.49 -17.05
CA VAL A 351 -7.60 -21.29 -17.44
C VAL A 351 -6.19 -21.32 -16.91
#